data_d25a270652c2a0010b7c1c1f8986cf50
#
_entry.id   d25a270652c2a0010b7c1c1f8986cf50
#
_cell.length_a   1.000
_cell.length_b   1.000
_cell.length_c   1.000
_cell.angle_alpha   90.00
_cell.angle_beta   90.00
_cell.angle_gamma   90.00
#
_symmetry.space_group_name_H-M   'P 1'
#
loop_
_entity.id
_entity.type
_entity.pdbx_description
1 polymer ?
#
loop_
_entity_poly.entity_id
_entity_poly.type
_entity_poly.pdbx_seq_one_letter_code
_entity_poly.pdbx_strand_id
1 'polypeptide(L)'
;MKKMPGDASLPHGPVTFLVGKEEQRIEHVSKNLLCVRCEYYGKMFGIGMKERDAAEITVPKTDLASFTAFIDYLCTDQLDLGEGEGEQARRALVLRELAQMHQVPRLELLCAQALQESVTPATAVPLLEAAHTMGDGRLLAQCRRYVADHAVEVRASGGVEQLRDLGVAKGLLGDALDQVAELKMGAARTAAGRRAAP
;
A
#
# COMPACT_ATOMS: atom_id res chain seq x y z
N MET A 1 -20.56 27.22 39.42
CA MET A 1 -19.75 27.44 38.20
C MET A 1 -19.19 26.09 37.74
N LYS A 2 -19.72 25.51 36.71
CA LYS A 2 -19.22 24.28 36.10
C LYS A 2 -17.95 24.61 35.34
N LYS A 3 -16.82 24.08 35.80
CA LYS A 3 -15.53 24.18 35.13
C LYS A 3 -15.67 23.56 33.74
N MET A 4 -15.53 24.36 32.68
CA MET A 4 -15.44 23.87 31.31
C MET A 4 -14.26 22.92 31.22
N PRO A 5 -14.33 21.79 30.46
CA PRO A 5 -13.20 20.91 30.28
C PRO A 5 -12.11 21.72 29.56
N GLY A 6 -11.00 21.84 30.30
CA GLY A 6 -9.97 22.80 30.05
C GLY A 6 -9.30 22.68 28.72
N ASP A 7 -8.84 23.81 28.34
CA ASP A 7 -7.71 24.10 27.46
C ASP A 7 -6.75 22.92 27.36
N ALA A 8 -7.04 22.04 26.41
CA ALA A 8 -6.07 21.02 25.99
C ALA A 8 -5.00 21.74 25.20
N SER A 9 -4.08 22.42 25.92
CA SER A 9 -2.96 23.07 25.26
C SER A 9 -2.26 22.03 24.39
N LEU A 10 -2.23 22.28 23.08
CA LEU A 10 -1.51 21.45 22.14
C LEU A 10 -0.07 21.25 22.63
N PRO A 11 0.54 20.09 22.41
CA PRO A 11 1.91 19.83 22.82
C PRO A 11 2.84 20.83 22.13
N HIS A 12 3.74 21.45 22.90
CA HIS A 12 4.66 22.44 22.37
C HIS A 12 5.98 21.81 21.97
N GLY A 13 6.60 22.38 20.90
CA GLY A 13 7.93 22.03 20.45
C GLY A 13 7.98 20.99 19.31
N PRO A 14 9.16 20.84 18.73
CA PRO A 14 9.42 19.84 17.71
C PRO A 14 9.64 18.46 18.32
N VAL A 15 9.50 17.43 17.48
CA VAL A 15 9.90 16.05 17.75
C VAL A 15 10.87 15.59 16.67
N THR A 16 11.79 14.72 17.05
CA THR A 16 12.68 14.00 16.13
C THR A 16 12.21 12.56 16.05
N PHE A 17 12.03 12.04 14.85
CA PHE A 17 11.77 10.62 14.63
C PHE A 17 13.07 9.89 14.34
N LEU A 18 13.27 8.74 15.02
CA LEU A 18 14.38 7.80 14.78
C LEU A 18 13.82 6.64 13.97
N VAL A 19 14.15 6.60 12.68
CA VAL A 19 13.51 5.73 11.70
C VAL A 19 14.40 4.56 11.32
N GLY A 20 13.80 3.37 11.27
CA GLY A 20 14.49 2.15 10.88
C GLY A 20 15.42 1.59 11.97
N LYS A 21 16.15 0.54 11.60
CA LYS A 21 17.12 -0.10 12.52
C LYS A 21 18.36 0.73 12.78
N GLU A 22 18.69 1.62 11.84
CA GLU A 22 19.86 2.51 11.91
C GLU A 22 19.54 3.84 12.61
N GLU A 23 18.30 4.00 13.10
CA GLU A 23 17.84 5.21 13.80
C GLU A 23 18.11 6.51 13.03
N GLN A 24 17.89 6.47 11.72
CA GLN A 24 18.01 7.64 10.87
C GLN A 24 17.03 8.72 11.29
N ARG A 25 17.49 9.98 11.30
CA ARG A 25 16.76 11.07 11.97
C ARG A 25 15.92 11.90 10.99
N ILE A 26 14.66 12.18 11.38
CA ILE A 26 13.83 13.24 10.79
C ILE A 26 13.61 14.27 11.91
N GLU A 27 14.29 15.39 11.79
CA GLU A 27 14.37 16.40 12.85
C GLU A 27 13.32 17.51 12.67
N HIS A 28 13.03 18.20 13.77
CA HIS A 28 12.22 19.41 13.80
C HIS A 28 10.78 19.27 13.29
N VAL A 29 10.17 18.09 13.40
CA VAL A 29 8.77 17.88 13.04
C VAL A 29 7.84 18.50 14.08
N SER A 30 6.90 19.35 13.64
CA SER A 30 5.97 20.04 14.55
C SER A 30 4.92 19.09 15.14
N LYS A 31 4.94 18.86 16.44
CA LYS A 31 3.92 18.07 17.16
C LYS A 31 2.52 18.64 16.95
N ASN A 32 2.38 19.99 16.98
CA ASN A 32 1.08 20.63 16.80
C ASN A 32 0.48 20.32 15.43
N LEU A 33 1.30 20.39 14.37
CA LEU A 33 0.85 20.08 13.02
C LEU A 33 0.40 18.63 12.91
N LEU A 34 1.19 17.71 13.46
CA LEU A 34 0.85 16.28 13.48
C LEU A 34 -0.47 16.02 14.23
N CYS A 35 -0.69 16.68 15.39
CA CYS A 35 -1.93 16.53 16.16
C CYS A 35 -3.17 17.00 15.41
N VAL A 36 -3.04 18.10 14.65
CA VAL A 36 -4.15 18.65 13.86
C VAL A 36 -4.45 17.80 12.63
N ARG A 37 -3.42 17.21 12.02
CA ARG A 37 -3.53 16.48 10.77
C ARG A 37 -3.80 14.98 10.93
N CYS A 38 -3.50 14.41 12.11
CA CYS A 38 -3.58 12.98 12.35
C CYS A 38 -4.08 12.69 13.78
N GLU A 39 -5.23 12.03 13.88
CA GLU A 39 -5.84 11.69 15.18
C GLU A 39 -4.95 10.78 16.03
N TYR A 40 -4.19 9.88 15.39
CA TYR A 40 -3.23 9.01 16.06
C TYR A 40 -2.19 9.82 16.83
N TYR A 41 -1.58 10.83 16.19
CA TYR A 41 -0.62 11.72 16.85
C TYR A 41 -1.31 12.65 17.87
N GLY A 42 -2.54 13.05 17.62
CA GLY A 42 -3.34 13.78 18.60
C GLY A 42 -3.53 12.99 19.90
N LYS A 43 -3.75 11.68 19.82
CA LYS A 43 -3.82 10.78 20.96
C LYS A 43 -2.45 10.53 21.58
N MET A 44 -1.43 10.25 20.76
CA MET A 44 -0.07 9.95 21.20
C MET A 44 0.55 11.11 21.98
N PHE A 45 0.37 12.34 21.51
CA PHE A 45 0.85 13.56 22.21
C PHE A 45 -0.18 14.14 23.17
N GLY A 46 -1.25 13.41 23.48
CA GLY A 46 -2.29 13.83 24.41
C GLY A 46 -1.80 13.97 25.85
N ILE A 47 -2.64 14.59 26.70
CA ILE A 47 -2.34 14.80 28.11
C ILE A 47 -2.19 13.45 28.82
N GLY A 48 -1.11 13.26 29.56
CA GLY A 48 -0.83 12.04 30.32
C GLY A 48 -0.07 10.95 29.56
N MET A 49 0.22 11.17 28.28
CA MET A 49 1.04 10.26 27.47
C MET A 49 2.53 10.58 27.64
N LYS A 50 3.38 9.55 27.64
CA LYS A 50 4.85 9.73 27.77
C LYS A 50 5.44 10.47 26.58
N GLU A 51 4.87 10.27 25.41
CA GLU A 51 5.31 10.85 24.14
C GLU A 51 5.04 12.35 24.05
N ARG A 52 4.14 12.89 24.91
CA ARG A 52 3.83 14.32 24.92
C ARG A 52 5.08 15.19 25.08
N ASP A 53 5.93 14.84 26.04
CA ASP A 53 7.12 15.57 26.39
C ASP A 53 8.41 14.96 25.80
N ALA A 54 8.28 13.83 25.07
CA ALA A 54 9.40 13.17 24.44
C ALA A 54 9.99 14.06 23.31
N ALA A 55 11.31 14.23 23.32
CA ALA A 55 12.01 14.91 22.23
C ALA A 55 12.24 13.99 21.03
N GLU A 56 12.27 12.68 21.26
CA GLU A 56 12.54 11.67 20.24
C GLU A 56 11.51 10.54 20.30
N ILE A 57 11.15 10.00 19.11
CA ILE A 57 10.24 8.87 18.95
C ILE A 57 10.84 7.89 17.97
N THR A 58 10.94 6.61 18.37
CA THR A 58 11.50 5.55 17.54
C THR A 58 10.41 4.90 16.66
N VAL A 59 10.72 4.73 15.36
CA VAL A 59 9.87 4.10 14.36
C VAL A 59 10.67 2.99 13.64
N PRO A 60 10.81 1.79 14.24
CA PRO A 60 11.80 0.81 13.81
C PRO A 60 11.42 -0.01 12.56
N LYS A 61 10.13 -0.01 12.18
CA LYS A 61 9.58 -0.96 11.19
C LYS A 61 9.43 -0.40 9.77
N THR A 62 9.87 0.81 9.52
CA THR A 62 9.78 1.44 8.19
C THR A 62 11.13 2.00 7.75
N ASP A 63 11.29 2.25 6.47
CA ASP A 63 12.47 2.91 5.92
C ASP A 63 12.32 4.44 5.99
N LEU A 64 13.45 5.15 5.99
CA LEU A 64 13.49 6.60 6.10
C LEU A 64 12.69 7.29 4.98
N ALA A 65 12.88 6.86 3.73
CA ALA A 65 12.26 7.51 2.58
C ALA A 65 10.73 7.43 2.63
N SER A 66 10.18 6.26 2.97
CA SER A 66 8.74 6.07 3.11
C SER A 66 8.16 6.82 4.31
N PHE A 67 8.88 6.84 5.44
CA PHE A 67 8.39 7.59 6.60
C PHE A 67 8.51 9.10 6.41
N THR A 68 9.54 9.59 5.72
CA THR A 68 9.64 11.00 5.32
C THR A 68 8.47 11.40 4.43
N ALA A 69 8.16 10.62 3.39
CA ALA A 69 7.02 10.87 2.52
C ALA A 69 5.68 10.87 3.29
N PHE A 70 5.54 10.03 4.32
CA PHE A 70 4.37 10.03 5.21
C PHE A 70 4.25 11.33 6.02
N ILE A 71 5.35 11.79 6.63
CA ILE A 71 5.38 13.05 7.38
C ILE A 71 5.14 14.24 6.46
N ASP A 72 5.75 14.25 5.27
CA ASP A 72 5.56 15.30 4.26
C ASP A 72 4.10 15.34 3.80
N TYR A 73 3.46 14.17 3.60
CA TYR A 73 2.03 14.13 3.31
C TYR A 73 1.20 14.76 4.42
N LEU A 74 1.48 14.46 5.70
CA LEU A 74 0.78 15.07 6.82
C LEU A 74 0.98 16.58 6.87
N CYS A 75 2.13 17.08 6.43
CA CYS A 75 2.44 18.52 6.41
C CYS A 75 1.82 19.25 5.22
N THR A 76 1.85 18.64 4.03
CA THR A 76 1.56 19.31 2.75
C THR A 76 0.27 18.85 2.07
N ASP A 77 -0.27 17.70 2.47
CA ASP A 77 -1.39 17.02 1.81
C ASP A 77 -1.06 16.52 0.39
N GLN A 78 0.21 16.47 0.03
CA GLN A 78 0.70 16.00 -1.27
C GLN A 78 1.34 14.63 -1.14
N LEU A 79 0.93 13.68 -2.01
CA LEU A 79 1.51 12.34 -2.08
C LEU A 79 2.72 12.35 -3.01
N ASP A 80 3.89 12.04 -2.47
CA ASP A 80 5.13 11.82 -3.22
C ASP A 80 5.53 10.35 -3.13
N LEU A 81 5.50 9.66 -4.28
CA LEU A 81 5.89 8.26 -4.41
C LEU A 81 7.32 8.10 -4.93
N GLY A 82 8.01 9.19 -5.26
CA GLY A 82 9.33 9.17 -5.86
C GLY A 82 9.30 8.80 -7.34
N GLU A 83 10.45 8.42 -7.88
CA GLU A 83 10.63 8.10 -9.30
C GLU A 83 10.80 6.59 -9.52
N GLY A 84 10.36 6.11 -10.70
CA GLY A 84 10.46 4.71 -11.11
C GLY A 84 9.27 3.85 -10.67
N GLU A 85 8.68 3.13 -11.64
CA GLU A 85 7.41 2.38 -11.45
C GLU A 85 7.47 1.37 -10.28
N GLY A 86 8.53 0.58 -10.18
CA GLY A 86 8.69 -0.41 -9.11
C GLY A 86 8.87 0.24 -7.74
N GLU A 87 9.60 1.35 -7.65
CA GLU A 87 9.81 2.09 -6.41
C GLU A 87 8.53 2.82 -5.97
N GLN A 88 7.79 3.40 -6.91
CA GLN A 88 6.49 4.02 -6.64
C GLN A 88 5.49 3.01 -6.07
N ALA A 89 5.39 1.83 -6.69
CA ALA A 89 4.53 0.76 -6.20
C ALA A 89 4.94 0.30 -4.79
N ARG A 90 6.25 0.09 -4.55
CA ARG A 90 6.78 -0.29 -3.24
C ARG A 90 6.48 0.77 -2.18
N ARG A 91 6.72 2.04 -2.49
CA ARG A 91 6.47 3.16 -1.57
C ARG A 91 4.98 3.34 -1.29
N ALA A 92 4.12 3.19 -2.30
CA ALA A 92 2.67 3.24 -2.13
C ALA A 92 2.15 2.13 -1.20
N LEU A 93 2.73 0.91 -1.25
CA LEU A 93 2.43 -0.17 -0.30
C LEU A 93 2.78 0.22 1.13
N VAL A 94 4.01 0.70 1.37
CA VAL A 94 4.46 1.10 2.72
C VAL A 94 3.64 2.28 3.25
N LEU A 95 3.39 3.30 2.42
CA LEU A 95 2.57 4.45 2.80
C LEU A 95 1.13 4.05 3.12
N ARG A 96 0.57 3.09 2.40
CA ARG A 96 -0.75 2.56 2.70
C ARG A 96 -0.81 1.87 4.07
N GLU A 97 0.19 1.05 4.41
CA GLU A 97 0.30 0.45 5.74
C GLU A 97 0.42 1.51 6.84
N LEU A 98 1.26 2.53 6.63
CA LEU A 98 1.39 3.66 7.55
C LEU A 98 0.06 4.42 7.68
N ALA A 99 -0.64 4.65 6.58
CA ALA A 99 -1.94 5.33 6.58
C ALA A 99 -2.99 4.56 7.39
N GLN A 100 -3.04 3.24 7.26
CA GLN A 100 -3.93 2.38 8.04
C GLN A 100 -3.55 2.40 9.52
N MET A 101 -2.27 2.23 9.85
CA MET A 101 -1.76 2.25 11.23
C MET A 101 -2.07 3.58 11.93
N HIS A 102 -1.91 4.68 11.23
CA HIS A 102 -2.10 6.04 11.77
C HIS A 102 -3.51 6.60 11.55
N GLN A 103 -4.42 5.81 10.96
CA GLN A 103 -5.81 6.20 10.69
C GLN A 103 -5.91 7.46 9.81
N VAL A 104 -5.19 7.48 8.70
CA VAL A 104 -5.21 8.56 7.68
C VAL A 104 -5.94 8.09 6.42
N PRO A 105 -7.29 8.06 6.42
CA PRO A 105 -8.07 7.39 5.38
C PRO A 105 -7.90 8.00 3.99
N ARG A 106 -7.64 9.31 3.90
CA ARG A 106 -7.40 9.96 2.60
C ARG A 106 -6.09 9.49 1.97
N LEU A 107 -5.01 9.35 2.75
CA LEU A 107 -3.74 8.81 2.26
C LEU A 107 -3.90 7.35 1.85
N GLU A 108 -4.63 6.55 2.63
CA GLU A 108 -4.92 5.16 2.28
C GLU A 108 -5.61 5.06 0.91
N LEU A 109 -6.62 5.91 0.65
CA LEU A 109 -7.32 5.95 -0.63
C LEU A 109 -6.41 6.35 -1.79
N LEU A 110 -5.57 7.39 -1.61
CA LEU A 110 -4.62 7.85 -2.63
C LEU A 110 -3.59 6.75 -2.95
N CYS A 111 -3.05 6.07 -1.92
CA CYS A 111 -2.14 4.95 -2.13
C CYS A 111 -2.83 3.78 -2.84
N ALA A 112 -4.08 3.45 -2.48
CA ALA A 112 -4.83 2.40 -3.16
C ALA A 112 -5.05 2.72 -4.64
N GLN A 113 -5.35 3.96 -4.99
CA GLN A 113 -5.47 4.42 -6.37
C GLN A 113 -4.13 4.31 -7.10
N ALA A 114 -3.05 4.83 -6.52
CA ALA A 114 -1.72 4.75 -7.11
C ALA A 114 -1.27 3.30 -7.37
N LEU A 115 -1.56 2.38 -6.44
CA LEU A 115 -1.26 0.95 -6.63
C LEU A 115 -2.04 0.35 -7.81
N GLN A 116 -3.31 0.73 -7.99
CA GLN A 116 -4.09 0.27 -9.14
C GLN A 116 -3.54 0.79 -10.48
N GLU A 117 -3.04 2.03 -10.49
CA GLU A 117 -2.42 2.66 -11.67
C GLU A 117 -1.01 2.13 -11.96
N SER A 118 -0.33 1.57 -10.93
CA SER A 118 1.04 1.03 -11.03
C SER A 118 1.10 -0.41 -11.53
N VAL A 119 -0.02 -1.03 -11.94
CA VAL A 119 -0.03 -2.41 -12.42
C VAL A 119 0.55 -2.47 -13.83
N THR A 120 1.77 -2.99 -13.95
CA THR A 120 2.52 -3.20 -15.20
C THR A 120 3.01 -4.65 -15.27
N PRO A 121 3.55 -5.13 -16.39
CA PRO A 121 4.10 -6.48 -16.45
C PRO A 121 5.16 -6.78 -15.38
N ALA A 122 5.96 -5.80 -14.99
CA ALA A 122 7.02 -5.95 -13.99
C ALA A 122 6.49 -5.91 -12.54
N THR A 123 5.40 -5.18 -12.29
CA THR A 123 4.86 -4.95 -10.95
C THR A 123 3.67 -5.84 -10.62
N ALA A 124 3.01 -6.44 -11.62
CA ALA A 124 1.77 -7.19 -11.42
C ALA A 124 1.90 -8.33 -10.42
N VAL A 125 2.97 -9.14 -10.47
CA VAL A 125 3.16 -10.26 -9.55
C VAL A 125 3.54 -9.80 -8.14
N PRO A 126 4.51 -8.90 -7.93
CA PRO A 126 4.76 -8.31 -6.61
C PRO A 126 3.52 -7.67 -5.98
N LEU A 127 2.73 -6.92 -6.76
CA LEU A 127 1.49 -6.32 -6.28
C LEU A 127 0.40 -7.35 -5.95
N LEU A 128 0.35 -8.44 -6.70
CA LEU A 128 -0.56 -9.56 -6.43
C LEU A 128 -0.26 -10.21 -5.08
N GLU A 129 1.01 -10.48 -4.77
CA GLU A 129 1.43 -11.02 -3.48
C GLU A 129 1.15 -10.05 -2.32
N ALA A 130 1.47 -8.77 -2.52
CA ALA A 130 1.18 -7.74 -1.53
C ALA A 130 -0.33 -7.62 -1.27
N ALA A 131 -1.15 -7.61 -2.33
CA ALA A 131 -2.61 -7.55 -2.21
C ALA A 131 -3.18 -8.77 -1.46
N HIS A 132 -2.63 -9.97 -1.71
CA HIS A 132 -3.00 -11.20 -0.99
C HIS A 132 -2.66 -11.07 0.51
N THR A 133 -1.45 -10.63 0.83
CA THR A 133 -0.98 -10.47 2.22
C THR A 133 -1.81 -9.43 2.98
N MET A 134 -2.17 -8.32 2.33
CA MET A 134 -2.99 -7.26 2.93
C MET A 134 -4.49 -7.55 2.94
N GLY A 135 -4.94 -8.63 2.29
CA GLY A 135 -6.36 -8.93 2.11
C GLY A 135 -7.10 -7.93 1.21
N ASP A 136 -6.41 -7.22 0.32
CA ASP A 136 -7.02 -6.30 -0.64
C ASP A 136 -7.62 -7.06 -1.83
N GLY A 137 -8.86 -7.50 -1.68
CA GLY A 137 -9.56 -8.26 -2.71
C GLY A 137 -9.71 -7.50 -4.04
N ARG A 138 -9.77 -6.15 -4.01
CA ARG A 138 -9.91 -5.34 -5.23
C ARG A 138 -8.63 -5.30 -6.05
N LEU A 139 -7.51 -4.98 -5.40
CA LEU A 139 -6.18 -4.98 -6.04
C LEU A 139 -5.81 -6.40 -6.49
N LEU A 140 -6.10 -7.41 -5.65
CA LEU A 140 -5.88 -8.81 -5.96
C LEU A 140 -6.59 -9.22 -7.27
N ALA A 141 -7.89 -8.92 -7.38
CA ALA A 141 -8.68 -9.25 -8.57
C ALA A 141 -8.17 -8.51 -9.83
N GLN A 142 -7.77 -7.24 -9.67
CA GLN A 142 -7.19 -6.46 -10.77
C GLN A 142 -5.87 -7.06 -11.26
N CYS A 143 -4.94 -7.38 -10.35
CA CYS A 143 -3.65 -7.97 -10.70
C CYS A 143 -3.83 -9.36 -11.34
N ARG A 144 -4.74 -10.21 -10.81
CA ARG A 144 -5.05 -11.52 -11.42
C ARG A 144 -5.52 -11.39 -12.85
N ARG A 145 -6.46 -10.48 -13.10
CA ARG A 145 -6.95 -10.24 -14.46
C ARG A 145 -5.84 -9.71 -15.36
N TYR A 146 -5.04 -8.76 -14.87
CA TYR A 146 -3.91 -8.22 -15.63
C TYR A 146 -2.91 -9.32 -16.03
N VAL A 147 -2.54 -10.20 -15.09
CA VAL A 147 -1.64 -11.33 -15.36
C VAL A 147 -2.23 -12.29 -16.39
N ALA A 148 -3.55 -12.56 -16.36
CA ALA A 148 -4.22 -13.41 -17.33
C ALA A 148 -4.22 -12.78 -18.75
N ASP A 149 -4.51 -11.47 -18.83
CA ASP A 149 -4.60 -10.73 -20.10
C ASP A 149 -3.22 -10.47 -20.73
N HIS A 150 -2.15 -10.37 -19.93
CA HIS A 150 -0.79 -10.00 -20.34
C HIS A 150 0.25 -11.07 -19.95
N ALA A 151 -0.14 -12.35 -19.98
CA ALA A 151 0.69 -13.45 -19.48
C ALA A 151 2.07 -13.55 -20.16
N VAL A 152 2.18 -13.20 -21.45
CA VAL A 152 3.43 -13.24 -22.20
C VAL A 152 4.38 -12.15 -21.71
N GLU A 153 3.90 -10.93 -21.57
CA GLU A 153 4.66 -9.77 -21.11
C GLU A 153 5.08 -9.91 -19.66
N VAL A 154 4.18 -10.39 -18.79
CA VAL A 154 4.47 -10.67 -17.37
C VAL A 154 5.54 -11.75 -17.23
N ARG A 155 5.50 -12.80 -18.05
CA ARG A 155 6.54 -13.83 -18.07
C ARG A 155 7.86 -13.27 -18.59
N ALA A 156 7.83 -12.48 -19.64
CA ALA A 156 9.04 -11.85 -20.22
C ALA A 156 9.69 -10.85 -19.26
N SER A 157 8.94 -10.20 -18.38
CA SER A 157 9.47 -9.27 -17.37
C SER A 157 10.19 -9.96 -16.20
N GLY A 158 10.13 -11.29 -16.08
CA GLY A 158 10.67 -12.04 -14.95
C GLY A 158 9.79 -11.94 -13.68
N GLY A 159 8.55 -11.47 -13.81
CA GLY A 159 7.63 -11.34 -12.69
C GLY A 159 7.24 -12.67 -12.07
N VAL A 160 7.13 -13.73 -12.89
CA VAL A 160 6.74 -15.07 -12.43
C VAL A 160 7.81 -15.70 -11.55
N GLU A 161 9.10 -15.45 -11.84
CA GLU A 161 10.24 -15.96 -11.06
C GLU A 161 10.33 -15.32 -9.67
N GLN A 162 9.67 -14.19 -9.47
CA GLN A 162 9.60 -13.49 -8.18
C GLN A 162 8.50 -14.03 -7.26
N LEU A 163 7.58 -14.84 -7.81
CA LEU A 163 6.45 -15.40 -7.07
C LEU A 163 6.93 -16.34 -5.95
N ARG A 164 6.59 -16.05 -4.71
CA ARG A 164 6.98 -16.79 -3.51
C ARG A 164 5.79 -17.31 -2.72
N ASP A 165 4.64 -16.63 -2.82
CA ASP A 165 3.43 -17.02 -2.09
C ASP A 165 2.74 -18.21 -2.76
N LEU A 166 2.66 -19.34 -2.04
CA LEU A 166 2.03 -20.55 -2.55
C LEU A 166 0.51 -20.39 -2.76
N GLY A 167 -0.16 -19.57 -1.96
CA GLY A 167 -1.59 -19.28 -2.10
C GLY A 167 -1.87 -18.54 -3.40
N VAL A 168 -1.05 -17.51 -3.69
CA VAL A 168 -1.09 -16.76 -4.94
C VAL A 168 -0.78 -17.68 -6.13
N ALA A 169 0.27 -18.51 -6.04
CA ALA A 169 0.63 -19.44 -7.10
C ALA A 169 -0.51 -20.42 -7.43
N LYS A 170 -1.15 -21.00 -6.41
CA LYS A 170 -2.32 -21.87 -6.59
C LYS A 170 -3.50 -21.15 -7.22
N GLY A 171 -3.74 -19.90 -6.82
CA GLY A 171 -4.79 -19.06 -7.40
C GLY A 171 -4.57 -18.81 -8.89
N LEU A 172 -3.36 -18.40 -9.28
CA LEU A 172 -3.00 -18.18 -10.69
C LEU A 172 -3.07 -19.47 -11.52
N LEU A 173 -2.63 -20.60 -10.96
CA LEU A 173 -2.75 -21.88 -11.63
C LEU A 173 -4.22 -22.27 -11.87
N GLY A 174 -5.09 -22.05 -10.87
CA GLY A 174 -6.53 -22.24 -11.00
C GLY A 174 -7.11 -21.43 -12.15
N ASP A 175 -6.83 -20.13 -12.18
CA ASP A 175 -7.30 -19.23 -13.25
C ASP A 175 -6.83 -19.68 -14.63
N ALA A 176 -5.56 -20.10 -14.74
CA ALA A 176 -5.01 -20.62 -16.00
C ALA A 176 -5.69 -21.90 -16.47
N LEU A 177 -5.99 -22.81 -15.55
CA LEU A 177 -6.70 -24.06 -15.88
C LEU A 177 -8.14 -23.80 -16.32
N ASP A 178 -8.84 -22.88 -15.67
CA ASP A 178 -10.20 -22.46 -16.04
C ASP A 178 -10.21 -21.83 -17.43
N GLN A 179 -9.27 -20.96 -17.72
CA GLN A 179 -9.13 -20.33 -19.03
C GLN A 179 -8.86 -21.35 -20.15
N VAL A 180 -7.98 -22.32 -19.89
CA VAL A 180 -7.73 -23.42 -20.84
C VAL A 180 -8.97 -24.28 -21.07
N ALA A 181 -9.75 -24.56 -20.02
CA ALA A 181 -11.01 -25.31 -20.13
C ALA A 181 -12.04 -24.55 -20.99
N GLU A 182 -12.19 -23.25 -20.77
CA GLU A 182 -13.10 -22.40 -21.57
C GLU A 182 -12.70 -22.35 -23.05
N LEU A 183 -11.41 -22.20 -23.36
CA LEU A 183 -10.90 -22.19 -24.73
C LEU A 183 -11.18 -23.52 -25.41
N LYS A 184 -11.00 -24.66 -24.74
CA LYS A 184 -11.30 -26.00 -25.29
C LYS A 184 -12.80 -26.17 -25.56
N MET A 185 -13.67 -25.73 -24.65
CA MET A 185 -15.12 -25.80 -24.84
C MET A 185 -15.58 -24.89 -25.98
N GLY A 186 -15.03 -23.69 -26.10
CA GLY A 186 -15.28 -22.76 -27.21
C GLY A 186 -14.89 -23.35 -28.56
N ALA A 187 -13.70 -23.95 -28.65
CA ALA A 187 -13.22 -24.61 -29.86
C ALA A 187 -14.10 -25.81 -30.26
N ALA A 188 -14.56 -26.61 -29.28
CA ALA A 188 -15.47 -27.74 -29.53
C ALA A 188 -16.83 -27.27 -30.07
N ARG A 189 -17.41 -26.18 -29.54
CA ARG A 189 -18.68 -25.61 -30.00
C ARG A 189 -18.56 -25.08 -31.45
N THR A 190 -17.46 -24.41 -31.77
CA THR A 190 -17.23 -23.91 -33.14
C THR A 190 -17.00 -25.04 -34.14
N ALA A 191 -16.34 -26.12 -33.75
CA ALA A 191 -16.15 -27.30 -34.58
C ALA A 191 -17.49 -28.07 -34.82
N ALA A 192 -18.32 -28.18 -33.80
CA ALA A 192 -19.66 -28.77 -33.92
C ALA A 192 -20.60 -27.95 -34.83
N GLY A 193 -20.58 -26.62 -34.71
CA GLY A 193 -21.36 -25.72 -35.56
C GLY A 193 -20.96 -25.78 -37.04
N ARG A 194 -19.67 -25.98 -37.36
CA ARG A 194 -19.20 -26.16 -38.75
C ARG A 194 -19.60 -27.50 -39.39
N ARG A 195 -19.84 -28.53 -38.54
CA ARG A 195 -20.33 -29.86 -39.04
C ARG A 195 -21.83 -29.92 -39.23
N ALA A 196 -22.58 -28.94 -38.65
CA ALA A 196 -24.04 -28.87 -38.75
C ALA A 196 -24.56 -27.90 -39.81
N ALA A 197 -23.69 -27.23 -40.57
CA ALA A 197 -24.07 -26.41 -41.72
C ALA A 197 -24.23 -27.31 -42.93
N PRO A 198 -25.42 -27.29 -43.61
CA PRO A 198 -25.72 -28.14 -44.75
C PRO A 198 -24.89 -27.76 -46.00
#